data_fe8cf57b668de0aacc1dc688ca1c2b7a
#
_entry.id   fe8cf57b668de0aacc1dc688ca1c2b7a
#
_cell.length_a   1.000
_cell.length_b   1.000
_cell.length_c   1.000
_cell.angle_alpha   90.00
_cell.angle_beta   90.00
_cell.angle_gamma   90.00
#
_symmetry.space_group_name_H-M   'P 1'
#
loop_
_entity.id
_entity.type
_entity.pdbx_description
1 polymer ?
#
loop_
_entity_poly.entity_id
_entity_poly.type
_entity_poly.pdbx_seq_one_letter_code
_entity_poly.pdbx_strand_id
1 'polypeptide(L)'
;MSFQSFSYFAFLPVAAFLYLKVCPARFQNGLLLAASVLFYWANRPTGADWPGAWPLVPLAVLAAVCLFVWRAALALARREKGQRGQLLAAAIVSLLAVLAVFKYFNFLLPVLPLAPGVLHALPFPLGISFYTFAAVSYLVDVARGDMEPEKSFAALAAFLCFFGTITAGPICRAKQVLPQLRAEHRFDASRTVRALQLFALGLFKKVAVADVIMMYVQPIYSDAAGHGGPALVAATVGYTLYLYFDFAGYSEMARASALLLGLDIPENFKTPFFAANFSGFWSRWHISLSSWLQDYLFTPLVWADASRLPLIGRRVSRLSPVLCVFIVFFVSGFWHGSTLPFVVWGFLQGAYRAGEELIHQKFGKPKKKAPARVLWAKRAGVFLLWAFGMVFFAAGSNVGGSGLSQAFAVLAGFFRDWSPVRFAAESWQAVLDGFYAQNMMAAAWCAFLAFTLALAVWLDWQRAFRFKNKSAELVLQSQKTAVRWALYYALVLAIFGGLLMASGGFGGASFAYGGF
;
A
#
# COMPACT_ATOMS: atom_id res chain seq x y z
N MET A 1 4.95 16.44 4.57
CA MET A 1 5.29 16.51 3.11
C MET A 1 4.78 15.23 2.45
N SER A 2 3.66 15.27 1.73
CA SER A 2 3.11 14.15 0.95
C SER A 2 3.44 14.31 -0.53
N PHE A 3 3.38 13.24 -1.33
CA PHE A 3 3.70 13.27 -2.77
C PHE A 3 2.81 14.25 -3.58
N GLN A 4 1.65 14.59 -3.08
CA GLN A 4 0.72 15.56 -3.69
C GLN A 4 0.85 16.98 -3.15
N SER A 5 1.76 17.24 -2.20
CA SER A 5 1.94 18.57 -1.57
C SER A 5 2.85 19.47 -2.40
N PHE A 6 2.60 20.79 -2.36
CA PHE A 6 3.48 21.77 -2.97
C PHE A 6 4.93 21.68 -2.46
N SER A 7 5.11 21.36 -1.17
CA SER A 7 6.44 21.14 -0.61
C SER A 7 7.18 19.97 -1.25
N TYR A 8 6.45 18.90 -1.66
CA TYR A 8 7.06 17.79 -2.40
C TYR A 8 7.39 18.17 -3.85
N PHE A 9 6.55 18.95 -4.50
CA PHE A 9 6.81 19.44 -5.87
C PHE A 9 8.03 20.38 -5.93
N ALA A 10 8.38 21.06 -4.86
CA ALA A 10 9.63 21.80 -4.73
C ALA A 10 10.80 20.88 -4.35
N PHE A 11 10.59 19.96 -3.39
CA PHE A 11 11.62 19.06 -2.86
C PHE A 11 12.19 18.12 -3.93
N LEU A 12 11.33 17.43 -4.70
CA LEU A 12 11.78 16.40 -5.64
C LEU A 12 12.66 16.93 -6.76
N PRO A 13 12.33 18.04 -7.48
CA PRO A 13 13.22 18.60 -8.50
C PRO A 13 14.56 19.08 -7.95
N VAL A 14 14.56 19.73 -6.76
CA VAL A 14 15.81 20.19 -6.11
C VAL A 14 16.68 19.00 -5.72
N ALA A 15 16.10 17.98 -5.08
CA ALA A 15 16.82 16.76 -4.72
C ALA A 15 17.38 16.05 -5.96
N ALA A 16 16.59 15.92 -7.03
CA ALA A 16 17.02 15.31 -8.29
C ALA A 16 18.12 16.11 -8.98
N PHE A 17 18.02 17.45 -9.02
CA PHE A 17 19.07 18.30 -9.59
C PHE A 17 20.39 18.15 -8.83
N LEU A 18 20.35 18.26 -7.51
CA LEU A 18 21.53 18.10 -6.67
C LEU A 18 22.14 16.69 -6.84
N TYR A 19 21.31 15.66 -6.86
CA TYR A 19 21.75 14.26 -6.96
C TYR A 19 22.36 13.91 -8.32
N LEU A 20 21.75 14.35 -9.43
CA LEU A 20 22.12 13.94 -10.78
C LEU A 20 23.11 14.88 -11.49
N LYS A 21 23.22 16.14 -11.04
CA LYS A 21 24.00 17.18 -11.73
C LYS A 21 25.13 17.75 -10.90
N VAL A 22 24.96 17.85 -9.57
CA VAL A 22 25.91 18.54 -8.69
C VAL A 22 26.75 17.55 -7.88
N CYS A 23 26.13 16.50 -7.33
CA CYS A 23 26.78 15.60 -6.40
C CYS A 23 27.71 14.60 -7.11
N PRO A 24 29.01 14.53 -6.75
CA PRO A 24 29.91 13.49 -7.25
C PRO A 24 29.42 12.08 -6.85
N ALA A 25 29.66 11.08 -7.69
CA ALA A 25 29.20 9.71 -7.53
C ALA A 25 29.46 9.14 -6.12
N ARG A 26 30.65 9.39 -5.56
CA ARG A 26 31.05 8.90 -4.22
C ARG A 26 30.18 9.42 -3.08
N PHE A 27 29.48 10.55 -3.27
CA PHE A 27 28.63 11.17 -2.25
C PHE A 27 27.13 11.01 -2.51
N GLN A 28 26.73 10.41 -3.65
CA GLN A 28 25.31 10.28 -4.02
C GLN A 28 24.48 9.57 -2.97
N ASN A 29 24.98 8.47 -2.37
CA ASN A 29 24.27 7.77 -1.29
C ASN A 29 24.11 8.62 -0.03
N GLY A 30 25.11 9.44 0.30
CA GLY A 30 25.04 10.38 1.42
C GLY A 30 24.00 11.48 1.18
N LEU A 31 23.94 12.03 -0.04
CA LEU A 31 22.94 13.04 -0.41
C LEU A 31 21.52 12.42 -0.43
N LEU A 32 21.37 11.20 -0.96
CA LEU A 32 20.08 10.49 -0.97
C LEU A 32 19.60 10.24 0.45
N LEU A 33 20.49 9.81 1.35
CA LEU A 33 20.18 9.62 2.78
C LEU A 33 19.79 10.95 3.43
N ALA A 34 20.54 12.03 3.19
CA ALA A 34 20.22 13.36 3.73
C ALA A 34 18.85 13.87 3.25
N ALA A 35 18.55 13.73 1.96
CA ALA A 35 17.23 14.04 1.41
C ALA A 35 16.11 13.19 2.04
N SER A 36 16.36 11.91 2.27
CA SER A 36 15.40 10.99 2.92
C SER A 36 15.17 11.35 4.39
N VAL A 37 16.21 11.71 5.12
CA VAL A 37 16.10 12.21 6.51
C VAL A 37 15.33 13.52 6.56
N LEU A 38 15.60 14.46 5.64
CA LEU A 38 14.83 15.71 5.54
C LEU A 38 13.35 15.44 5.25
N PHE A 39 13.04 14.56 4.30
CA PHE A 39 11.66 14.15 4.02
C PHE A 39 10.99 13.52 5.25
N TYR A 40 11.67 12.61 5.94
CA TYR A 40 11.17 11.97 7.14
C TYR A 40 10.93 12.98 8.27
N TRP A 41 11.86 13.90 8.48
CA TRP A 41 11.75 14.99 9.45
C TRP A 41 10.58 15.92 9.17
N ALA A 42 10.35 16.25 7.89
CA ALA A 42 9.22 17.08 7.48
C ALA A 42 7.85 16.43 7.75
N ASN A 43 7.83 15.10 7.96
CA ASN A 43 6.62 14.33 8.28
C ASN A 43 6.56 13.89 9.77
N ARG A 44 7.39 14.49 10.65
CA ARG A 44 7.34 14.18 12.08
C ARG A 44 5.99 14.55 12.69
N PRO A 45 5.53 13.85 13.73
CA PRO A 45 4.36 14.26 14.47
C PRO A 45 4.56 15.67 15.08
N THR A 46 3.56 16.52 14.92
CA THR A 46 3.55 17.90 15.42
C THR A 46 2.25 18.13 16.18
N GLY A 47 2.27 18.95 17.22
CA GLY A 47 1.10 19.31 18.00
C GLY A 47 1.37 19.34 19.50
N ALA A 48 0.35 19.74 20.28
CA ALA A 48 0.43 19.87 21.74
C ALA A 48 0.62 18.52 22.45
N ASP A 49 0.21 17.41 21.81
CA ASP A 49 0.32 16.06 22.38
C ASP A 49 1.77 15.54 22.42
N TRP A 50 2.70 16.22 21.76
CA TRP A 50 4.10 15.80 21.62
C TRP A 50 5.09 16.89 22.07
N PRO A 51 5.15 17.22 23.38
CA PRO A 51 6.03 18.29 23.88
C PRO A 51 7.52 17.89 23.83
N GLY A 52 8.40 18.90 23.78
CA GLY A 52 9.84 18.72 23.91
C GLY A 52 10.47 17.89 22.79
N ALA A 53 11.21 16.85 23.14
CA ALA A 53 11.98 16.01 22.21
C ALA A 53 11.17 14.84 21.59
N TRP A 54 9.90 14.65 21.95
CA TRP A 54 9.07 13.55 21.45
C TRP A 54 9.01 13.45 19.91
N PRO A 55 8.93 14.56 19.15
CA PRO A 55 8.97 14.49 17.69
C PRO A 55 10.25 13.91 17.09
N LEU A 56 11.33 13.78 17.89
CA LEU A 56 12.59 13.16 17.47
C LEU A 56 12.56 11.63 17.60
N VAL A 57 11.68 11.06 18.43
CA VAL A 57 11.61 9.62 18.69
C VAL A 57 11.50 8.78 17.41
N PRO A 58 10.59 9.09 16.46
CA PRO A 58 10.50 8.36 15.20
C PRO A 58 11.82 8.31 14.41
N LEU A 59 12.53 9.43 14.35
CA LEU A 59 13.82 9.51 13.66
C LEU A 59 14.90 8.71 14.39
N ALA A 60 14.94 8.78 15.73
CA ALA A 60 15.87 8.01 16.54
C ALA A 60 15.63 6.50 16.41
N VAL A 61 14.37 6.06 16.38
CA VAL A 61 13.99 4.66 16.12
C VAL A 61 14.47 4.19 14.75
N LEU A 62 14.23 4.99 13.71
CA LEU A 62 14.68 4.67 12.35
C LEU A 62 16.21 4.54 12.29
N ALA A 63 16.94 5.50 12.87
CA ALA A 63 18.41 5.46 12.94
C ALA A 63 18.93 4.24 13.71
N ALA A 64 18.31 3.91 14.87
CA ALA A 64 18.64 2.74 15.66
C ALA A 64 18.40 1.43 14.88
N VAL A 65 17.27 1.32 14.17
CA VAL A 65 16.96 0.17 13.30
C VAL A 65 18.00 0.05 12.19
N CYS A 66 18.36 1.12 11.50
CA CYS A 66 19.39 1.08 10.45
C CYS A 66 20.73 0.60 10.99
N LEU A 67 21.17 1.11 12.13
CA LEU A 67 22.43 0.72 12.78
C LEU A 67 22.39 -0.75 13.23
N PHE A 68 21.29 -1.15 13.86
CA PHE A 68 21.08 -2.54 14.31
C PHE A 68 21.14 -3.52 13.14
N VAL A 69 20.40 -3.25 12.06
CA VAL A 69 20.35 -4.11 10.87
C VAL A 69 21.70 -4.23 10.20
N TRP A 70 22.43 -3.11 10.08
CA TRP A 70 23.80 -3.11 9.54
C TRP A 70 24.75 -3.99 10.36
N ARG A 71 24.77 -3.81 11.68
CA ARG A 71 25.61 -4.63 12.60
C ARG A 71 25.21 -6.10 12.60
N ALA A 72 23.91 -6.39 12.62
CA ALA A 72 23.39 -7.76 12.58
C ALA A 72 23.78 -8.47 11.28
N ALA A 73 23.68 -7.81 10.12
CA ALA A 73 24.08 -8.37 8.84
C ALA A 73 25.57 -8.72 8.78
N LEU A 74 26.43 -7.80 9.26
CA LEU A 74 27.88 -8.04 9.34
C LEU A 74 28.22 -9.18 10.31
N ALA A 75 27.51 -9.30 11.43
CA ALA A 75 27.68 -10.37 12.40
C ALA A 75 27.22 -11.73 11.84
N LEU A 76 26.08 -11.77 11.11
CA LEU A 76 25.58 -12.97 10.43
C LEU A 76 26.57 -13.50 9.40
N ALA A 77 27.19 -12.63 8.62
CA ALA A 77 28.15 -13.03 7.60
C ALA A 77 29.44 -13.63 8.16
N ARG A 78 29.85 -13.21 9.37
CA ARG A 78 31.05 -13.74 10.06
C ARG A 78 30.84 -15.13 10.66
N ARG A 79 29.58 -15.59 10.78
CA ARG A 79 29.25 -16.90 11.35
C ARG A 79 29.12 -17.95 10.27
N GLU A 80 29.46 -19.19 10.60
CA GLU A 80 29.20 -20.36 9.78
C GLU A 80 27.69 -20.55 9.56
N LYS A 81 27.29 -21.11 8.41
CA LYS A 81 25.87 -21.27 8.04
C LYS A 81 25.02 -21.95 9.13
N GLY A 82 25.57 -22.96 9.81
CA GLY A 82 24.87 -23.69 10.89
C GLY A 82 24.60 -22.85 12.16
N GLN A 83 25.38 -21.79 12.38
CA GLN A 83 25.28 -20.94 13.59
C GLN A 83 24.46 -19.65 13.36
N ARG A 84 24.03 -19.38 12.12
CA ARG A 84 23.31 -18.15 11.76
C ARG A 84 21.86 -18.11 12.29
N GLY A 85 21.23 -19.29 12.47
CA GLY A 85 19.80 -19.40 12.79
C GLY A 85 19.38 -18.68 14.05
N GLN A 86 20.11 -18.87 15.16
CA GLN A 86 19.80 -18.23 16.43
C GLN A 86 19.96 -16.71 16.39
N LEU A 87 21.06 -16.22 15.79
CA LEU A 87 21.30 -14.79 15.63
C LEU A 87 20.25 -14.14 14.71
N LEU A 88 19.89 -14.81 13.61
CA LEU A 88 18.82 -14.35 12.73
C LEU A 88 17.48 -14.28 13.46
N ALA A 89 17.12 -15.33 14.20
CA ALA A 89 15.88 -15.36 14.98
C ALA A 89 15.84 -14.23 16.01
N ALA A 90 16.91 -14.03 16.76
CA ALA A 90 17.02 -12.93 17.73
C ALA A 90 16.86 -11.56 17.04
N ALA A 91 17.53 -11.36 15.90
CA ALA A 91 17.42 -10.11 15.15
C ALA A 91 16.00 -9.85 14.61
N ILE A 92 15.33 -10.88 14.07
CA ILE A 92 13.93 -10.77 13.61
C ILE A 92 13.00 -10.47 14.78
N VAL A 93 13.13 -11.19 15.88
CA VAL A 93 12.31 -10.97 17.10
C VAL A 93 12.49 -9.54 17.62
N SER A 94 13.72 -9.02 17.66
CA SER A 94 13.99 -7.64 18.07
C SER A 94 13.30 -6.62 17.16
N LEU A 95 13.38 -6.79 15.84
CA LEU A 95 12.72 -5.91 14.87
C LEU A 95 11.19 -5.96 14.99
N LEU A 96 10.63 -7.17 15.14
CA LEU A 96 9.19 -7.36 15.34
C LEU A 96 8.72 -6.83 16.70
N ALA A 97 9.54 -6.91 17.75
CA ALA A 97 9.23 -6.32 19.04
C ALA A 97 9.16 -4.79 18.96
N VAL A 98 10.12 -4.15 18.29
CA VAL A 98 10.06 -2.69 18.02
C VAL A 98 8.80 -2.33 17.25
N LEU A 99 8.48 -3.06 16.18
CA LEU A 99 7.25 -2.86 15.42
C LEU A 99 6.01 -3.03 16.31
N ALA A 100 5.95 -4.08 17.12
CA ALA A 100 4.82 -4.37 17.99
C ALA A 100 4.61 -3.27 19.04
N VAL A 101 5.69 -2.81 19.67
CA VAL A 101 5.63 -1.72 20.66
C VAL A 101 5.00 -0.47 20.02
N PHE A 102 5.52 0.02 18.91
CA PHE A 102 5.01 1.25 18.32
C PHE A 102 3.64 1.10 17.66
N LYS A 103 3.29 -0.09 17.16
CA LYS A 103 2.01 -0.32 16.48
C LYS A 103 0.87 -0.64 17.43
N TYR A 104 1.12 -1.40 18.48
CA TYR A 104 0.05 -1.93 19.35
C TYR A 104 0.02 -1.31 20.75
N PHE A 105 1.08 -0.60 21.19
CA PHE A 105 1.13 0.00 22.51
C PHE A 105 0.00 0.99 22.74
N ASN A 106 -0.21 1.93 21.82
CA ASN A 106 -1.26 2.93 21.93
C ASN A 106 -2.67 2.31 21.94
N PHE A 107 -2.86 1.16 21.28
CA PHE A 107 -4.10 0.39 21.33
C PHE A 107 -4.30 -0.30 22.69
N LEU A 108 -3.23 -0.79 23.30
CA LEU A 108 -3.27 -1.46 24.60
C LEU A 108 -3.32 -0.47 25.78
N LEU A 109 -2.84 0.75 25.59
CA LEU A 109 -2.73 1.76 26.64
C LEU A 109 -4.05 1.99 27.42
N PRO A 110 -5.24 2.07 26.80
CA PRO A 110 -6.51 2.27 27.53
C PRO A 110 -6.94 1.09 28.40
N VAL A 111 -6.42 -0.13 28.15
CA VAL A 111 -6.77 -1.34 28.91
C VAL A 111 -5.71 -1.69 29.97
N LEU A 112 -4.60 -0.97 30.02
CA LEU A 112 -3.58 -1.17 31.05
C LEU A 112 -4.09 -0.62 32.39
N PRO A 113 -3.93 -1.35 33.51
CA PRO A 113 -4.39 -0.94 34.83
C PRO A 113 -3.43 0.10 35.46
N LEU A 114 -3.19 1.21 34.76
CA LEU A 114 -2.30 2.28 35.17
C LEU A 114 -3.08 3.57 35.40
N ALA A 115 -2.62 4.38 36.35
CA ALA A 115 -3.25 5.68 36.60
C ALA A 115 -3.16 6.58 35.36
N PRO A 116 -4.23 7.40 35.08
CA PRO A 116 -4.21 8.35 33.97
C PRO A 116 -2.98 9.27 34.05
N GLY A 117 -2.26 9.43 32.92
CA GLY A 117 -1.08 10.30 32.85
C GLY A 117 0.25 9.64 33.19
N VAL A 118 0.28 8.37 33.67
CA VAL A 118 1.54 7.64 33.94
C VAL A 118 2.25 7.26 32.65
N LEU A 119 1.49 6.90 31.60
CA LEU A 119 2.03 6.62 30.28
C LEU A 119 1.38 7.53 29.25
N HIS A 120 2.20 8.07 28.36
CA HIS A 120 1.75 8.83 27.20
C HIS A 120 1.73 7.94 25.96
N ALA A 121 0.84 8.25 25.01
CA ALA A 121 0.86 7.60 23.70
C ALA A 121 2.23 7.76 23.03
N LEU A 122 2.72 6.72 22.38
CA LEU A 122 3.99 6.79 21.66
C LEU A 122 3.80 7.43 20.29
N PRO A 123 4.72 8.33 19.84
CA PRO A 123 4.67 8.87 18.49
C PRO A 123 4.95 7.75 17.48
N PHE A 124 3.99 7.48 16.61
CA PHE A 124 4.09 6.40 15.63
C PHE A 124 5.17 6.72 14.57
N PRO A 125 6.24 5.92 14.44
CA PRO A 125 7.25 6.14 13.42
C PRO A 125 6.69 5.86 12.03
N LEU A 126 6.64 6.87 11.19
CA LEU A 126 6.14 6.77 9.83
C LEU A 126 6.86 5.64 9.08
N GLY A 127 6.10 4.74 8.46
CA GLY A 127 6.62 3.64 7.66
C GLY A 127 7.32 2.52 8.42
N ILE A 128 7.17 2.44 9.76
CA ILE A 128 7.83 1.40 10.58
C ILE A 128 7.58 -0.01 10.05
N SER A 129 6.39 -0.32 9.57
CA SER A 129 6.05 -1.61 8.98
C SER A 129 6.86 -1.88 7.70
N PHE A 130 7.02 -0.89 6.84
CA PHE A 130 7.68 -1.02 5.53
C PHE A 130 9.19 -1.20 5.67
N TYR A 131 9.87 -0.35 6.44
CA TYR A 131 11.30 -0.51 6.64
C TYR A 131 11.65 -1.73 7.50
N THR A 132 10.76 -2.18 8.41
CA THR A 132 10.93 -3.45 9.13
C THR A 132 10.89 -4.64 8.18
N PHE A 133 9.94 -4.68 7.24
CA PHE A 133 9.88 -5.75 6.24
C PHE A 133 11.11 -5.75 5.31
N ALA A 134 11.56 -4.56 4.87
CA ALA A 134 12.79 -4.44 4.09
C ALA A 134 14.01 -4.95 4.89
N ALA A 135 14.11 -4.58 6.16
CA ALA A 135 15.19 -5.02 7.06
C ALA A 135 15.18 -6.53 7.31
N VAL A 136 14.01 -7.11 7.62
CA VAL A 136 13.86 -8.56 7.82
C VAL A 136 14.26 -9.32 6.57
N SER A 137 13.77 -8.91 5.37
CA SER A 137 14.14 -9.58 4.12
C SER A 137 15.64 -9.52 3.85
N TYR A 138 16.27 -8.37 4.13
CA TYR A 138 17.71 -8.21 3.98
C TYR A 138 18.51 -9.16 4.90
N LEU A 139 18.16 -9.23 6.19
CA LEU A 139 18.82 -10.12 7.16
C LEU A 139 18.65 -11.60 6.79
N VAL A 140 17.46 -11.99 6.32
CA VAL A 140 17.18 -13.36 5.85
C VAL A 140 18.01 -13.69 4.61
N ASP A 141 18.07 -12.80 3.62
CA ASP A 141 18.86 -13.01 2.39
C ASP A 141 20.35 -13.13 2.70
N VAL A 142 20.89 -12.31 3.62
CA VAL A 142 22.29 -12.45 4.09
C VAL A 142 22.52 -13.76 4.83
N ALA A 143 21.62 -14.17 5.72
CA ALA A 143 21.74 -15.40 6.50
C ALA A 143 21.68 -16.66 5.61
N ARG A 144 20.84 -16.64 4.55
CA ARG A 144 20.77 -17.72 3.54
C ARG A 144 22.02 -17.77 2.65
N GLY A 145 22.77 -16.68 2.54
CA GLY A 145 23.88 -16.52 1.61
C GLY A 145 23.43 -16.10 0.22
N ASP A 146 22.21 -15.60 0.07
CA ASP A 146 21.64 -15.11 -1.19
C ASP A 146 22.26 -13.77 -1.60
N MET A 147 22.89 -13.06 -0.67
CA MET A 147 23.63 -11.84 -0.89
C MET A 147 24.71 -11.61 0.18
N GLU A 148 25.77 -10.87 -0.20
CA GLU A 148 26.78 -10.38 0.73
C GLU A 148 26.23 -9.20 1.57
N PRO A 149 26.68 -9.06 2.84
CA PRO A 149 26.29 -7.92 3.66
C PRO A 149 26.83 -6.61 3.09
N GLU A 150 26.02 -5.56 3.13
CA GLU A 150 26.46 -4.21 2.72
C GLU A 150 27.44 -3.65 3.75
N LYS A 151 28.65 -3.31 3.27
CA LYS A 151 29.71 -2.76 4.13
C LYS A 151 29.53 -1.26 4.40
N SER A 152 28.93 -0.53 3.46
CA SER A 152 28.62 0.89 3.61
C SER A 152 27.35 1.10 4.41
N PHE A 153 27.49 1.67 5.62
CA PHE A 153 26.32 2.08 6.42
C PHE A 153 25.44 3.09 5.65
N ALA A 154 26.05 4.06 4.95
CA ALA A 154 25.31 5.07 4.20
C ALA A 154 24.46 4.46 3.07
N ALA A 155 24.98 3.44 2.38
CA ALA A 155 24.22 2.75 1.32
C ALA A 155 23.05 1.95 1.90
N LEU A 156 23.26 1.21 3.00
CA LEU A 156 22.19 0.47 3.67
C LEU A 156 21.12 1.41 4.26
N ALA A 157 21.56 2.49 4.93
CA ALA A 157 20.64 3.48 5.47
C ALA A 157 19.86 4.19 4.35
N ALA A 158 20.52 4.56 3.23
CA ALA A 158 19.84 5.10 2.06
C ALA A 158 18.79 4.15 1.49
N PHE A 159 19.04 2.84 1.48
CA PHE A 159 18.06 1.83 1.08
C PHE A 159 16.85 1.76 2.03
N LEU A 160 17.09 1.68 3.34
CA LEU A 160 16.02 1.53 4.35
C LEU A 160 15.21 2.82 4.55
N CYS A 161 15.87 3.99 4.42
CA CYS A 161 15.26 5.29 4.65
C CYS A 161 14.74 5.96 3.38
N PHE A 162 14.87 5.35 2.20
CA PHE A 162 14.58 6.00 0.92
C PHE A 162 13.20 6.68 0.94
N PHE A 163 13.16 7.99 0.75
CA PHE A 163 11.94 8.80 0.85
C PHE A 163 10.83 8.36 -0.11
N GLY A 164 11.18 7.75 -1.25
CA GLY A 164 10.21 7.21 -2.20
C GLY A 164 9.48 5.96 -1.71
N THR A 165 10.04 5.24 -0.71
CA THR A 165 9.46 3.97 -0.24
C THR A 165 9.14 3.93 1.24
N ILE A 166 9.77 4.80 2.05
CA ILE A 166 9.75 4.68 3.50
C ILE A 166 8.35 4.79 4.11
N THR A 167 7.45 5.58 3.55
CA THR A 167 6.12 5.81 4.12
C THR A 167 5.17 4.64 3.85
N ALA A 168 4.87 4.37 2.58
CA ALA A 168 4.00 3.29 2.12
C ALA A 168 4.33 2.86 0.68
N GLY A 169 5.56 3.11 0.23
CA GLY A 169 6.01 2.71 -1.11
C GLY A 169 6.17 1.20 -1.26
N PRO A 170 6.53 0.73 -2.45
CA PRO A 170 6.80 -0.69 -2.66
C PRO A 170 7.87 -1.22 -1.71
N ILE A 171 7.63 -2.39 -1.09
CA ILE A 171 8.59 -3.06 -0.21
C ILE A 171 9.74 -3.61 -1.05
N CYS A 172 10.84 -2.86 -1.06
CA CYS A 172 12.01 -3.19 -1.87
C CYS A 172 12.84 -4.33 -1.27
N ARG A 173 13.49 -5.11 -2.14
CA ARG A 173 14.50 -6.08 -1.73
C ARG A 173 15.89 -5.46 -1.85
N ALA A 174 16.74 -5.68 -0.83
CA ALA A 174 18.11 -5.18 -0.82
C ALA A 174 18.91 -5.67 -2.04
N LYS A 175 18.71 -6.92 -2.45
CA LYS A 175 19.36 -7.50 -3.65
C LYS A 175 19.01 -6.79 -4.97
N GLN A 176 17.89 -6.07 -5.02
CA GLN A 176 17.49 -5.30 -6.21
C GLN A 176 18.00 -3.85 -6.15
N VAL A 177 18.00 -3.23 -4.97
CA VAL A 177 18.27 -1.78 -4.82
C VAL A 177 19.73 -1.49 -4.49
N LEU A 178 20.39 -2.26 -3.60
CA LEU A 178 21.78 -1.99 -3.22
C LEU A 178 22.77 -2.01 -4.40
N PRO A 179 22.66 -2.93 -5.38
CA PRO A 179 23.52 -2.85 -6.57
C PRO A 179 23.33 -1.55 -7.36
N GLN A 180 22.11 -1.03 -7.43
CA GLN A 180 21.84 0.24 -8.10
C GLN A 180 22.44 1.42 -7.33
N LEU A 181 22.37 1.43 -5.99
CA LEU A 181 22.98 2.47 -5.14
C LEU A 181 24.51 2.50 -5.20
N ARG A 182 25.15 1.43 -5.70
CA ARG A 182 26.60 1.38 -5.94
C ARG A 182 27.00 1.96 -7.30
N ALA A 183 26.03 2.09 -8.22
CA ALA A 183 26.25 2.66 -9.53
C ALA A 183 26.19 4.19 -9.48
N GLU A 184 26.92 4.83 -10.39
CA GLU A 184 26.79 6.29 -10.59
C GLU A 184 25.48 6.61 -11.31
N HIS A 185 24.76 7.58 -10.82
CA HIS A 185 23.54 8.07 -11.43
C HIS A 185 23.76 9.42 -12.09
N ARG A 186 23.40 9.52 -13.36
CA ARG A 186 23.46 10.76 -14.15
C ARG A 186 22.11 11.09 -14.74
N PHE A 187 21.93 12.34 -15.11
CA PHE A 187 20.72 12.80 -15.79
C PHE A 187 20.53 12.07 -17.12
N ASP A 188 19.30 11.59 -17.34
CA ASP A 188 18.84 10.97 -18.58
C ASP A 188 17.46 11.54 -18.93
N ALA A 189 17.36 12.20 -20.10
CA ALA A 189 16.14 12.87 -20.53
C ALA A 189 15.00 11.87 -20.79
N SER A 190 15.28 10.70 -21.38
CA SER A 190 14.27 9.71 -21.70
C SER A 190 13.67 9.10 -20.43
N ARG A 191 14.51 8.79 -19.45
CA ARG A 191 14.10 8.32 -18.12
C ARG A 191 13.32 9.39 -17.37
N THR A 192 13.73 10.65 -17.45
CA THR A 192 13.01 11.78 -16.84
C THR A 192 11.61 11.92 -17.40
N VAL A 193 11.44 11.86 -18.73
CA VAL A 193 10.10 11.90 -19.37
C VAL A 193 9.23 10.73 -18.90
N ARG A 194 9.76 9.51 -18.83
CA ARG A 194 9.03 8.35 -18.31
C ARG A 194 8.63 8.54 -16.85
N ALA A 195 9.53 9.06 -16.03
CA ALA A 195 9.26 9.33 -14.63
C ALA A 195 8.15 10.36 -14.47
N LEU A 196 8.18 11.47 -15.20
CA LEU A 196 7.13 12.49 -15.16
C LEU A 196 5.77 11.96 -15.64
N GLN A 197 5.73 11.14 -16.70
CA GLN A 197 4.50 10.49 -17.16
C GLN A 197 3.91 9.56 -16.10
N LEU A 198 4.76 8.76 -15.46
CA LEU A 198 4.34 7.84 -14.39
C LEU A 198 3.88 8.62 -13.16
N PHE A 199 4.56 9.72 -12.81
CA PHE A 199 4.15 10.59 -11.71
C PHE A 199 2.79 11.24 -11.95
N ALA A 200 2.56 11.76 -13.16
CA ALA A 200 1.29 12.34 -13.56
C ALA A 200 0.13 11.33 -13.52
N LEU A 201 0.37 10.07 -13.98
CA LEU A 201 -0.62 9.00 -13.87
C LEU A 201 -0.94 8.67 -12.41
N GLY A 202 0.07 8.58 -11.55
CA GLY A 202 -0.11 8.34 -10.12
C GLY A 202 -0.86 9.47 -9.43
N LEU A 203 -0.49 10.72 -9.71
CA LEU A 203 -1.15 11.91 -9.16
C LEU A 203 -2.60 12.01 -9.62
N PHE A 204 -2.88 11.76 -10.91
CA PHE A 204 -4.24 11.68 -11.45
C PHE A 204 -5.09 10.65 -10.70
N LYS A 205 -4.60 9.42 -10.52
CA LYS A 205 -5.31 8.36 -9.78
C LYS A 205 -5.62 8.78 -8.34
N LYS A 206 -4.69 9.47 -7.68
CA LYS A 206 -4.87 9.93 -6.29
C LYS A 206 -5.85 11.08 -6.23
N VAL A 207 -5.56 12.23 -6.85
CA VAL A 207 -6.30 13.47 -6.59
C VAL A 207 -7.59 13.61 -7.40
N ALA A 208 -7.62 13.07 -8.63
CA ALA A 208 -8.77 13.22 -9.52
C ALA A 208 -9.75 12.04 -9.47
N VAL A 209 -9.33 10.89 -8.93
CA VAL A 209 -10.18 9.70 -8.87
C VAL A 209 -10.41 9.30 -7.41
N ALA A 210 -9.36 8.91 -6.68
CA ALA A 210 -9.51 8.36 -5.35
C ALA A 210 -10.11 9.36 -4.37
N ASP A 211 -9.51 10.54 -4.21
CA ASP A 211 -9.96 11.55 -3.26
C ASP A 211 -11.40 12.00 -3.55
N VAL A 212 -11.75 12.11 -4.84
CA VAL A 212 -13.11 12.48 -5.27
C VAL A 212 -14.13 11.37 -4.97
N ILE A 213 -13.78 10.10 -5.16
CA ILE A 213 -14.65 8.97 -4.77
C ILE A 213 -14.90 8.98 -3.26
N MET A 214 -13.87 9.29 -2.46
CA MET A 214 -13.98 9.26 -1.01
C MET A 214 -14.95 10.30 -0.48
N MET A 215 -15.09 11.45 -1.15
CA MET A 215 -16.08 12.49 -0.82
C MET A 215 -17.53 11.98 -0.91
N TYR A 216 -17.81 11.02 -1.79
CA TYR A 216 -19.10 10.33 -1.87
C TYR A 216 -19.24 9.23 -0.80
N VAL A 217 -18.17 8.46 -0.56
CA VAL A 217 -18.20 7.30 0.34
C VAL A 217 -18.34 7.69 1.80
N GLN A 218 -17.59 8.72 2.23
CA GLN A 218 -17.50 9.11 3.63
C GLN A 218 -18.85 9.49 4.24
N PRO A 219 -19.70 10.36 3.65
CA PRO A 219 -21.01 10.69 4.19
C PRO A 219 -21.91 9.47 4.37
N ILE A 220 -21.97 8.57 3.36
CA ILE A 220 -22.82 7.38 3.38
C ILE A 220 -22.38 6.40 4.48
N TYR A 221 -21.07 6.19 4.64
CA TYR A 221 -20.56 5.28 5.66
C TYR A 221 -20.66 5.87 7.07
N SER A 222 -20.64 7.21 7.22
CA SER A 222 -20.80 7.88 8.51
C SER A 222 -22.20 7.73 9.08
N ASP A 223 -23.22 7.51 8.24
CA ASP A 223 -24.60 7.22 8.64
C ASP A 223 -25.14 5.96 7.94
N ALA A 224 -24.45 4.84 8.11
CA ALA A 224 -24.88 3.59 7.51
C ALA A 224 -26.29 3.14 7.94
N ALA A 225 -26.79 3.60 9.07
CA ALA A 225 -28.14 3.29 9.57
C ALA A 225 -29.22 4.05 8.80
N GLY A 226 -28.96 5.28 8.40
CA GLY A 226 -29.90 6.16 7.70
C GLY A 226 -30.04 5.87 6.21
N HIS A 227 -29.08 5.14 5.59
CA HIS A 227 -29.05 4.93 4.15
C HIS A 227 -29.68 3.60 3.70
N GLY A 228 -30.25 3.59 2.49
CA GLY A 228 -30.79 2.41 1.82
C GLY A 228 -29.70 1.50 1.21
N GLY A 229 -30.12 0.28 0.86
CA GLY A 229 -29.23 -0.74 0.32
C GLY A 229 -28.44 -0.31 -0.91
N PRO A 230 -29.06 0.28 -1.94
CA PRO A 230 -28.34 0.70 -3.14
C PRO A 230 -27.25 1.75 -2.87
N ALA A 231 -27.47 2.71 -1.96
CA ALA A 231 -26.47 3.71 -1.59
C ALA A 231 -25.27 3.08 -0.88
N LEU A 232 -25.52 2.16 0.07
CA LEU A 232 -24.46 1.43 0.77
C LEU A 232 -23.67 0.49 -0.15
N VAL A 233 -24.32 -0.18 -1.10
CA VAL A 233 -23.64 -0.98 -2.12
C VAL A 233 -22.78 -0.09 -3.01
N ALA A 234 -23.29 1.03 -3.48
CA ALA A 234 -22.56 2.00 -4.29
C ALA A 234 -21.34 2.55 -3.53
N ALA A 235 -21.50 2.90 -2.24
CA ALA A 235 -20.42 3.35 -1.38
C ALA A 235 -19.37 2.25 -1.16
N THR A 236 -19.77 0.97 -1.03
CA THR A 236 -18.84 -0.16 -0.91
C THR A 236 -18.01 -0.37 -2.17
N VAL A 237 -18.64 -0.27 -3.34
CA VAL A 237 -17.94 -0.29 -4.64
C VAL A 237 -17.02 0.93 -4.74
N GLY A 238 -17.50 2.10 -4.36
CA GLY A 238 -16.72 3.34 -4.31
C GLY A 238 -15.48 3.19 -3.42
N TYR A 239 -15.63 2.70 -2.19
CA TYR A 239 -14.49 2.44 -1.30
C TYR A 239 -13.47 1.44 -1.88
N THR A 240 -13.97 0.40 -2.54
CA THR A 240 -13.13 -0.59 -3.21
C THR A 240 -12.26 0.05 -4.31
N LEU A 241 -12.86 0.92 -5.12
CA LEU A 241 -12.16 1.67 -6.16
C LEU A 241 -11.24 2.75 -5.57
N TYR A 242 -11.70 3.47 -4.54
CA TYR A 242 -10.90 4.44 -3.79
C TYR A 242 -9.60 3.82 -3.32
N LEU A 243 -9.65 2.72 -2.56
CA LEU A 243 -8.46 2.09 -2.01
C LEU A 243 -7.48 1.64 -3.09
N TYR A 244 -7.99 1.16 -4.22
CA TYR A 244 -7.16 0.79 -5.36
C TYR A 244 -6.47 2.00 -5.98
N PHE A 245 -7.22 3.03 -6.36
CA PHE A 245 -6.66 4.18 -7.05
C PHE A 245 -5.77 5.03 -6.14
N ASP A 246 -6.10 5.13 -4.85
CA ASP A 246 -5.27 5.78 -3.84
C ASP A 246 -3.90 5.11 -3.73
N PHE A 247 -3.89 3.79 -3.50
CA PHE A 247 -2.64 3.08 -3.29
C PHE A 247 -1.86 2.81 -4.59
N ALA A 248 -2.54 2.59 -5.70
CA ALA A 248 -1.88 2.50 -7.01
C ALA A 248 -1.25 3.83 -7.40
N GLY A 249 -1.98 4.94 -7.22
CA GLY A 249 -1.49 6.29 -7.47
C GLY A 249 -0.27 6.63 -6.62
N TYR A 250 -0.34 6.35 -5.32
CA TYR A 250 0.79 6.52 -4.42
C TYR A 250 2.02 5.71 -4.86
N SER A 251 1.83 4.42 -5.18
CA SER A 251 2.91 3.53 -5.60
C SER A 251 3.53 3.96 -6.94
N GLU A 252 2.73 4.49 -7.87
CA GLU A 252 3.22 5.04 -9.14
C GLU A 252 4.03 6.32 -8.93
N MET A 253 3.60 7.24 -8.04
CA MET A 253 4.38 8.44 -7.67
C MET A 253 5.69 8.06 -6.98
N ALA A 254 5.69 7.08 -6.08
CA ALA A 254 6.88 6.55 -5.43
C ALA A 254 7.89 5.97 -6.45
N ARG A 255 7.40 5.15 -7.39
CA ARG A 255 8.21 4.59 -8.48
C ARG A 255 8.74 5.67 -9.41
N ALA A 256 7.93 6.64 -9.73
CA ALA A 256 8.33 7.78 -10.57
C ALA A 256 9.46 8.59 -9.93
N SER A 257 9.36 8.85 -8.63
CA SER A 257 10.39 9.56 -7.86
C SER A 257 11.71 8.77 -7.85
N ALA A 258 11.65 7.46 -7.64
CA ALA A 258 12.81 6.58 -7.74
C ALA A 258 13.40 6.57 -9.16
N LEU A 259 12.56 6.40 -10.18
CA LEU A 259 12.98 6.36 -11.59
C LEU A 259 13.65 7.67 -12.02
N LEU A 260 13.15 8.82 -11.54
CA LEU A 260 13.77 10.13 -11.80
C LEU A 260 15.21 10.17 -11.31
N LEU A 261 15.48 9.56 -10.14
CA LEU A 261 16.82 9.46 -9.55
C LEU A 261 17.67 8.32 -10.17
N GLY A 262 17.12 7.53 -11.06
CA GLY A 262 17.83 6.41 -11.68
C GLY A 262 17.66 5.07 -10.97
N LEU A 263 16.76 5.01 -9.98
CA LEU A 263 16.48 3.79 -9.23
C LEU A 263 15.21 3.11 -9.77
N ASP A 264 15.31 1.84 -10.12
CA ASP A 264 14.17 1.02 -10.51
C ASP A 264 13.68 0.18 -9.32
N ILE A 265 12.49 0.50 -8.83
CA ILE A 265 11.86 -0.18 -7.70
C ILE A 265 10.62 -0.96 -8.15
N PRO A 266 10.22 -2.01 -7.39
CA PRO A 266 9.17 -2.91 -7.80
C PRO A 266 7.81 -2.21 -7.97
N GLU A 267 6.98 -2.79 -8.80
CA GLU A 267 5.61 -2.36 -9.05
C GLU A 267 4.64 -3.03 -8.08
N ASN A 268 3.68 -2.26 -7.53
CA ASN A 268 2.69 -2.78 -6.59
C ASN A 268 1.38 -3.23 -7.24
N PHE A 269 1.01 -2.68 -8.40
CA PHE A 269 -0.29 -2.94 -9.00
C PHE A 269 -0.22 -3.21 -10.50
N LYS A 270 -0.91 -4.27 -10.92
CA LYS A 270 -1.04 -4.68 -12.33
C LYS A 270 -2.51 -4.96 -12.68
N THR A 271 -3.35 -3.92 -12.63
CA THR A 271 -4.79 -3.99 -12.96
C THR A 271 -5.52 -5.18 -12.30
N PRO A 272 -5.61 -5.21 -10.96
CA PRO A 272 -6.06 -6.38 -10.20
C PRO A 272 -7.52 -6.76 -10.46
N PHE A 273 -8.40 -5.81 -10.76
CA PHE A 273 -9.83 -6.07 -10.97
C PHE A 273 -10.15 -6.80 -12.27
N PHE A 274 -9.17 -6.99 -13.16
CA PHE A 274 -9.30 -7.87 -14.32
C PHE A 274 -8.83 -9.31 -14.05
N ALA A 275 -8.56 -9.69 -12.80
CA ALA A 275 -8.24 -11.06 -12.42
C ALA A 275 -9.51 -11.93 -12.40
N ALA A 276 -9.40 -13.17 -12.92
CA ALA A 276 -10.49 -14.12 -12.97
C ALA A 276 -10.47 -15.15 -11.82
N ASN A 277 -9.56 -14.99 -10.87
CA ASN A 277 -9.39 -15.82 -9.68
C ASN A 277 -8.55 -15.10 -8.62
N PHE A 278 -8.57 -15.56 -7.37
CA PHE A 278 -7.84 -14.91 -6.27
C PHE A 278 -6.32 -15.06 -6.37
N SER A 279 -5.81 -16.16 -6.91
CA SER A 279 -4.38 -16.30 -7.19
C SER A 279 -3.89 -15.23 -8.16
N GLY A 280 -4.63 -15.02 -9.27
CA GLY A 280 -4.36 -13.97 -10.24
C GLY A 280 -4.59 -12.56 -9.69
N PHE A 281 -5.52 -12.38 -8.74
CA PHE A 281 -5.74 -11.11 -8.06
C PHE A 281 -4.53 -10.72 -7.20
N TRP A 282 -4.08 -11.59 -6.30
CA TRP A 282 -2.95 -11.35 -5.41
C TRP A 282 -1.61 -11.22 -6.14
N SER A 283 -1.47 -11.80 -7.34
CA SER A 283 -0.31 -11.56 -8.21
C SER A 283 -0.29 -10.16 -8.84
N ARG A 284 -1.35 -9.36 -8.64
CA ARG A 284 -1.56 -8.03 -9.23
C ARG A 284 -1.89 -6.95 -8.20
N TRP A 285 -2.20 -7.32 -6.97
CA TRP A 285 -2.52 -6.45 -5.85
C TRP A 285 -1.38 -6.44 -4.85
N HIS A 286 -0.89 -5.25 -4.49
CA HIS A 286 0.18 -5.04 -3.51
C HIS A 286 1.33 -6.06 -3.68
N ILE A 287 1.87 -6.13 -4.91
CA ILE A 287 2.76 -7.21 -5.37
C ILE A 287 4.00 -7.32 -4.48
N SER A 288 4.56 -6.19 -4.03
CA SER A 288 5.75 -6.18 -3.18
C SER A 288 5.50 -6.83 -1.82
N LEU A 289 4.30 -6.62 -1.21
CA LEU A 289 3.89 -7.29 0.02
C LEU A 289 3.56 -8.76 -0.24
N SER A 290 2.76 -9.04 -1.28
CA SER A 290 2.34 -10.41 -1.61
C SER A 290 3.53 -11.32 -1.88
N SER A 291 4.54 -10.82 -2.63
CA SER A 291 5.79 -11.55 -2.86
C SER A 291 6.63 -11.65 -1.59
N TRP A 292 6.64 -10.62 -0.74
CA TRP A 292 7.34 -10.68 0.54
C TRP A 292 6.76 -11.79 1.44
N LEU A 293 5.45 -11.83 1.58
CA LEU A 293 4.76 -12.87 2.35
C LEU A 293 4.99 -14.27 1.75
N GLN A 294 5.03 -14.37 0.42
CA GLN A 294 5.37 -15.61 -0.29
C GLN A 294 6.78 -16.11 0.06
N ASP A 295 7.80 -15.22 -0.04
CA ASP A 295 9.21 -15.60 0.05
C ASP A 295 9.68 -15.82 1.50
N TYR A 296 9.18 -15.00 2.44
CA TYR A 296 9.70 -14.94 3.81
C TYR A 296 8.75 -15.51 4.87
N LEU A 297 7.48 -15.79 4.51
CA LEU A 297 6.54 -16.42 5.43
C LEU A 297 5.96 -17.73 4.87
N PHE A 298 5.30 -17.70 3.71
CA PHE A 298 4.63 -18.87 3.15
C PHE A 298 5.62 -20.00 2.81
N THR A 299 6.64 -19.69 2.02
CA THR A 299 7.63 -20.71 1.59
C THR A 299 8.34 -21.35 2.78
N PRO A 300 8.87 -20.59 3.78
CA PRO A 300 9.41 -21.21 4.98
C PRO A 300 8.43 -22.07 5.76
N LEU A 301 7.15 -21.66 5.87
CA LEU A 301 6.12 -22.44 6.58
C LEU A 301 5.83 -23.80 5.91
N VAL A 302 5.72 -23.82 4.57
CA VAL A 302 5.47 -25.06 3.80
C VAL A 302 6.63 -26.04 3.92
N TRP A 303 7.86 -25.54 3.99
CA TRP A 303 9.07 -26.37 4.08
C TRP A 303 9.55 -26.64 5.52
N ALA A 304 8.91 -26.00 6.52
CA ALA A 304 9.25 -26.24 7.93
C ALA A 304 8.95 -27.69 8.34
N ASP A 305 9.82 -28.23 9.18
CA ASP A 305 9.60 -29.49 9.85
C ASP A 305 8.58 -29.28 10.99
N ALA A 306 7.32 -29.62 10.70
CA ALA A 306 6.22 -29.46 11.65
C ALA A 306 6.29 -30.45 12.82
N SER A 307 7.12 -31.51 12.76
CA SER A 307 7.29 -32.48 13.83
C SER A 307 7.81 -31.83 15.13
N ARG A 308 8.45 -30.68 15.02
CA ARG A 308 8.98 -29.90 16.15
C ARG A 308 7.96 -28.97 16.83
N LEU A 309 6.74 -28.86 16.29
CA LEU A 309 5.69 -28.02 16.87
C LEU A 309 5.02 -28.75 18.04
N PRO A 310 4.94 -28.15 19.27
CA PRO A 310 4.49 -28.83 20.48
C PRO A 310 3.08 -29.44 20.42
N LEU A 311 2.15 -28.78 19.67
CA LEU A 311 0.73 -29.18 19.60
C LEU A 311 0.40 -30.04 18.39
N ILE A 312 1.15 -29.92 17.30
CA ILE A 312 0.82 -30.50 15.98
C ILE A 312 1.84 -31.56 15.56
N GLY A 313 3.07 -31.45 16.01
CA GLY A 313 4.23 -32.20 15.54
C GLY A 313 4.19 -33.71 15.75
N ARG A 314 3.36 -34.21 16.70
CA ARG A 314 3.17 -35.66 16.88
C ARG A 314 2.35 -36.32 15.77
N ARG A 315 1.66 -35.54 14.92
CA ARG A 315 0.72 -36.04 13.92
C ARG A 315 1.07 -35.69 12.47
N VAL A 316 1.91 -34.69 12.23
CA VAL A 316 2.18 -34.17 10.88
C VAL A 316 3.64 -33.78 10.74
N SER A 317 4.32 -34.27 9.71
CA SER A 317 5.70 -33.88 9.38
C SER A 317 5.79 -32.52 8.69
N ARG A 318 4.74 -32.07 8.00
CA ARG A 318 4.66 -30.76 7.31
C ARG A 318 3.26 -30.18 7.41
N LEU A 319 3.18 -28.84 7.44
CA LEU A 319 1.90 -28.12 7.36
C LEU A 319 1.30 -28.23 5.96
N SER A 320 -0.02 -28.36 5.86
CA SER A 320 -0.66 -28.33 4.56
C SER A 320 -0.54 -26.94 3.91
N PRO A 321 -0.35 -26.84 2.59
CA PRO A 321 -0.31 -25.53 1.91
C PRO A 321 -1.56 -24.67 2.16
N VAL A 322 -2.73 -25.31 2.31
CA VAL A 322 -3.99 -24.63 2.63
C VAL A 322 -3.90 -23.93 4.00
N LEU A 323 -3.40 -24.62 5.02
CA LEU A 323 -3.21 -24.04 6.35
C LEU A 323 -2.17 -22.91 6.31
N CYS A 324 -1.08 -23.10 5.57
CA CYS A 324 -0.06 -22.05 5.39
C CYS A 324 -0.65 -20.78 4.75
N VAL A 325 -1.56 -20.92 3.77
CA VAL A 325 -2.29 -19.79 3.17
C VAL A 325 -3.10 -19.05 4.24
N PHE A 326 -3.87 -19.77 5.09
CA PHE A 326 -4.63 -19.13 6.17
C PHE A 326 -3.74 -18.39 7.14
N ILE A 327 -2.61 -18.98 7.56
CA ILE A 327 -1.65 -18.33 8.46
C ILE A 327 -1.12 -17.02 7.83
N VAL A 328 -0.76 -17.05 6.56
CA VAL A 328 -0.24 -15.87 5.84
C VAL A 328 -1.28 -14.75 5.81
N PHE A 329 -2.53 -15.07 5.47
CA PHE A 329 -3.58 -14.04 5.40
C PHE A 329 -4.04 -13.56 6.78
N PHE A 330 -4.05 -14.44 7.78
CA PHE A 330 -4.27 -14.03 9.18
C PHE A 330 -3.21 -13.04 9.65
N VAL A 331 -1.93 -13.35 9.41
CA VAL A 331 -0.79 -12.44 9.72
C VAL A 331 -0.92 -11.14 8.93
N SER A 332 -1.31 -11.19 7.66
CA SER A 332 -1.55 -10.00 6.84
C SER A 332 -2.67 -9.12 7.40
N GLY A 333 -3.79 -9.71 7.82
CA GLY A 333 -4.89 -8.98 8.45
C GLY A 333 -4.45 -8.30 9.76
N PHE A 334 -3.79 -9.03 10.63
CA PHE A 334 -3.25 -8.51 11.88
C PHE A 334 -2.19 -7.41 11.64
N TRP A 335 -1.37 -7.54 10.59
CA TRP A 335 -0.42 -6.52 10.21
C TRP A 335 -1.09 -5.22 9.75
N HIS A 336 -2.24 -5.27 9.08
CA HIS A 336 -2.96 -4.06 8.67
C HIS A 336 -3.44 -3.22 9.85
N GLY A 337 -3.85 -3.84 10.97
CA GLY A 337 -4.25 -3.08 12.15
C GLY A 337 -4.61 -3.97 13.33
N SER A 338 -4.71 -3.34 14.51
CA SER A 338 -5.02 -4.01 15.79
C SER A 338 -6.50 -4.31 15.99
N THR A 339 -7.38 -3.79 15.11
CA THR A 339 -8.83 -3.92 15.27
C THR A 339 -9.35 -5.23 14.66
N LEU A 340 -10.39 -5.79 15.28
CA LEU A 340 -10.98 -7.07 14.89
C LEU A 340 -11.47 -7.14 13.42
N PRO A 341 -12.01 -6.06 12.80
CA PRO A 341 -12.37 -6.07 11.39
C PRO A 341 -11.22 -6.45 10.45
N PHE A 342 -9.98 -6.03 10.71
CA PHE A 342 -8.83 -6.44 9.90
C PHE A 342 -8.53 -7.94 10.02
N VAL A 343 -8.74 -8.53 11.20
CA VAL A 343 -8.60 -9.98 11.41
C VAL A 343 -9.64 -10.73 10.61
N VAL A 344 -10.90 -10.27 10.63
CA VAL A 344 -12.00 -10.85 9.82
C VAL A 344 -11.69 -10.73 8.33
N TRP A 345 -11.20 -9.55 7.88
CA TRP A 345 -10.77 -9.36 6.49
C TRP A 345 -9.67 -10.36 6.10
N GLY A 346 -8.64 -10.52 6.93
CA GLY A 346 -7.56 -11.49 6.69
C GLY A 346 -8.10 -12.93 6.60
N PHE A 347 -9.00 -13.33 7.50
CA PHE A 347 -9.65 -14.64 7.46
C PHE A 347 -10.43 -14.85 6.16
N LEU A 348 -11.22 -13.87 5.72
CA LEU A 348 -11.97 -13.94 4.46
C LEU A 348 -11.03 -14.11 3.25
N GLN A 349 -9.94 -13.33 3.17
CA GLN A 349 -8.97 -13.46 2.08
C GLN A 349 -8.29 -14.84 2.10
N GLY A 350 -7.96 -15.33 3.29
CA GLY A 350 -7.47 -16.70 3.49
C GLY A 350 -8.46 -17.75 3.02
N ALA A 351 -9.75 -17.60 3.35
CA ALA A 351 -10.82 -18.50 2.94
C ALA A 351 -11.00 -18.53 1.40
N TYR A 352 -11.00 -17.36 0.75
CA TYR A 352 -11.11 -17.29 -0.72
C TYR A 352 -9.93 -17.99 -1.40
N ARG A 353 -8.72 -17.75 -0.94
CA ARG A 353 -7.52 -18.32 -1.56
C ARG A 353 -7.37 -19.82 -1.24
N ALA A 354 -7.67 -20.24 -0.01
CA ALA A 354 -7.66 -21.63 0.40
C ALA A 354 -8.76 -22.44 -0.31
N GLY A 355 -9.96 -21.87 -0.44
CA GLY A 355 -11.06 -22.49 -1.20
C GLY A 355 -10.70 -22.72 -2.67
N GLU A 356 -10.04 -21.74 -3.31
CA GLU A 356 -9.51 -21.90 -4.67
C GLU A 356 -8.48 -23.03 -4.75
N GLU A 357 -7.59 -23.14 -3.79
CA GLU A 357 -6.58 -24.20 -3.72
C GLU A 357 -7.22 -25.58 -3.53
N LEU A 358 -8.20 -25.71 -2.64
CA LEU A 358 -8.95 -26.95 -2.43
C LEU A 358 -9.70 -27.39 -3.69
N ILE A 359 -10.32 -26.45 -4.41
CA ILE A 359 -10.97 -26.72 -5.70
C ILE A 359 -9.95 -27.26 -6.72
N HIS A 360 -8.76 -26.66 -6.79
CA HIS A 360 -7.70 -27.10 -7.68
C HIS A 360 -7.15 -28.47 -7.30
N GLN A 361 -7.04 -28.78 -6.00
CA GLN A 361 -6.62 -30.11 -5.53
C GLN A 361 -7.65 -31.19 -5.87
N LYS A 362 -8.95 -30.88 -5.71
CA LYS A 362 -10.03 -31.84 -5.95
C LYS A 362 -10.33 -32.06 -7.44
N PHE A 363 -10.36 -30.99 -8.25
CA PHE A 363 -10.82 -31.02 -9.63
C PHE A 363 -9.70 -30.79 -10.66
N GLY A 364 -8.49 -30.52 -10.21
CA GLY A 364 -7.38 -30.12 -11.08
C GLY A 364 -7.48 -28.68 -11.59
N LYS A 365 -6.40 -28.19 -12.19
CA LYS A 365 -6.42 -26.89 -12.85
C LYS A 365 -7.12 -26.98 -14.20
N PRO A 366 -7.92 -25.97 -14.60
CA PRO A 366 -8.60 -25.96 -15.90
C PRO A 366 -7.61 -26.13 -17.06
N LYS A 367 -7.80 -27.17 -17.87
CA LYS A 367 -6.93 -27.47 -19.03
C LYS A 367 -7.21 -26.58 -20.25
N LYS A 368 -8.43 -26.03 -20.37
CA LYS A 368 -8.87 -25.21 -21.50
C LYS A 368 -9.18 -23.78 -21.04
N LYS A 369 -8.94 -22.79 -21.92
CA LYS A 369 -9.36 -21.40 -21.72
C LYS A 369 -10.89 -21.33 -21.67
N ALA A 370 -11.44 -20.71 -20.63
CA ALA A 370 -12.86 -20.49 -20.52
C ALA A 370 -13.36 -19.49 -21.57
N PRO A 371 -14.61 -19.63 -22.06
CA PRO A 371 -15.24 -18.65 -22.94
C PRO A 371 -15.22 -17.23 -22.33
N ALA A 372 -15.24 -16.20 -23.18
CA ALA A 372 -15.14 -14.80 -22.72
C ALA A 372 -16.21 -14.45 -21.69
N ARG A 373 -17.48 -14.84 -21.90
CA ARG A 373 -18.58 -14.62 -20.94
C ARG A 373 -18.30 -15.22 -19.55
N VAL A 374 -17.72 -16.43 -19.51
CA VAL A 374 -17.37 -17.09 -18.26
C VAL A 374 -16.20 -16.39 -17.57
N LEU A 375 -15.22 -15.90 -18.35
CA LEU A 375 -14.11 -15.10 -17.81
C LEU A 375 -14.60 -13.79 -17.19
N TRP A 376 -15.55 -13.11 -17.83
CA TRP A 376 -16.13 -11.88 -17.28
C TRP A 376 -16.96 -12.15 -16.03
N ALA A 377 -17.76 -13.22 -16.00
CA ALA A 377 -18.48 -13.64 -14.79
C ALA A 377 -17.51 -13.96 -13.62
N LYS A 378 -16.40 -14.64 -13.90
CA LYS A 378 -15.36 -14.90 -12.89
C LYS A 378 -14.70 -13.61 -12.38
N ARG A 379 -14.40 -12.65 -13.26
CA ARG A 379 -13.87 -11.32 -12.87
C ARG A 379 -14.84 -10.58 -11.97
N ALA A 380 -16.11 -10.53 -12.37
CA ALA A 380 -17.16 -9.93 -11.54
C ALA A 380 -17.27 -10.62 -10.18
N GLY A 381 -17.25 -11.95 -10.13
CA GLY A 381 -17.28 -12.71 -8.87
C GLY A 381 -16.09 -12.40 -7.96
N VAL A 382 -14.86 -12.35 -8.50
CA VAL A 382 -13.66 -11.95 -7.73
C VAL A 382 -13.80 -10.53 -7.21
N PHE A 383 -14.26 -9.59 -8.04
CA PHE A 383 -14.47 -8.19 -7.64
C PHE A 383 -15.52 -8.07 -6.53
N LEU A 384 -16.66 -8.74 -6.65
CA LEU A 384 -17.73 -8.69 -5.64
C LEU A 384 -17.29 -9.30 -4.29
N LEU A 385 -16.60 -10.43 -4.30
CA LEU A 385 -16.07 -11.05 -3.08
C LEU A 385 -14.99 -10.17 -2.45
N TRP A 386 -14.16 -9.53 -3.26
CA TRP A 386 -13.19 -8.54 -2.78
C TRP A 386 -13.90 -7.34 -2.17
N ALA A 387 -14.89 -6.75 -2.85
CA ALA A 387 -15.68 -5.62 -2.35
C ALA A 387 -16.41 -5.96 -1.04
N PHE A 388 -16.95 -7.17 -0.90
CA PHE A 388 -17.51 -7.66 0.36
C PHE A 388 -16.47 -7.62 1.50
N GLY A 389 -15.25 -8.09 1.24
CA GLY A 389 -14.16 -8.01 2.22
C GLY A 389 -13.78 -6.56 2.58
N MET A 390 -13.94 -5.62 1.63
CA MET A 390 -13.61 -4.20 1.85
C MET A 390 -14.53 -3.52 2.85
N VAL A 391 -15.73 -4.03 3.13
CA VAL A 391 -16.59 -3.54 4.22
C VAL A 391 -15.86 -3.67 5.58
N PHE A 392 -15.26 -4.81 5.84
CA PHE A 392 -14.47 -5.03 7.06
C PHE A 392 -13.19 -4.20 7.07
N PHE A 393 -12.54 -4.06 5.91
CA PHE A 393 -11.32 -3.24 5.80
C PHE A 393 -11.63 -1.76 6.09
N ALA A 394 -12.74 -1.23 5.57
CA ALA A 394 -13.19 0.15 5.83
C ALA A 394 -13.46 0.38 7.32
N ALA A 395 -14.18 -0.52 7.97
CA ALA A 395 -14.46 -0.47 9.41
C ALA A 395 -13.18 -0.60 10.26
N GLY A 396 -12.19 -1.36 9.79
CA GLY A 396 -10.86 -1.43 10.39
C GLY A 396 -10.07 -0.13 10.26
N SER A 397 -10.22 0.55 9.13
CA SER A 397 -9.59 1.85 8.82
C SER A 397 -10.35 3.07 9.36
N ASN A 398 -11.40 2.85 10.16
CA ASN A 398 -12.25 3.89 10.75
C ASN A 398 -12.95 4.81 9.70
N VAL A 399 -13.31 4.23 8.57
CA VAL A 399 -14.08 4.96 7.53
C VAL A 399 -15.56 4.93 7.90
N GLY A 400 -16.10 6.10 8.25
CA GLY A 400 -17.49 6.26 8.67
C GLY A 400 -17.82 5.61 10.03
N GLY A 401 -16.83 5.15 10.77
CA GLY A 401 -16.96 4.45 12.05
C GLY A 401 -16.03 3.25 12.15
N SER A 402 -15.91 2.69 13.35
CA SER A 402 -14.95 1.63 13.64
C SER A 402 -15.59 0.38 14.24
N GLY A 403 -14.85 -0.72 14.17
CA GLY A 403 -15.23 -1.99 14.79
C GLY A 403 -16.18 -2.84 13.95
N LEU A 404 -16.51 -4.03 14.46
CA LEU A 404 -17.40 -4.96 13.78
C LEU A 404 -18.83 -4.45 13.69
N SER A 405 -19.28 -3.64 14.66
CA SER A 405 -20.62 -3.03 14.65
C SER A 405 -20.83 -2.18 13.39
N GLN A 406 -19.84 -1.40 12.98
CA GLN A 406 -19.89 -0.61 11.74
C GLN A 406 -19.98 -1.52 10.51
N ALA A 407 -19.13 -2.54 10.44
CA ALA A 407 -19.17 -3.49 9.32
C ALA A 407 -20.53 -4.18 9.20
N PHE A 408 -21.10 -4.64 10.31
CA PHE A 408 -22.42 -5.27 10.32
C PHE A 408 -23.58 -4.30 10.04
N ALA A 409 -23.48 -3.04 10.46
CA ALA A 409 -24.46 -2.00 10.12
C ALA A 409 -24.51 -1.77 8.60
N VAL A 410 -23.36 -1.68 7.93
CA VAL A 410 -23.26 -1.59 6.47
C VAL A 410 -23.84 -2.83 5.79
N LEU A 411 -23.46 -4.04 6.22
CA LEU A 411 -23.94 -5.30 5.63
C LEU A 411 -25.44 -5.49 5.82
N ALA A 412 -25.97 -5.21 7.00
CA ALA A 412 -27.41 -5.28 7.26
C ALA A 412 -28.17 -4.24 6.43
N GLY A 413 -27.54 -3.09 6.19
CA GLY A 413 -28.10 -2.05 5.34
C GLY A 413 -28.25 -2.46 3.88
N PHE A 414 -27.45 -3.39 3.35
CA PHE A 414 -27.57 -3.87 1.96
C PHE A 414 -28.95 -4.44 1.64
N PHE A 415 -29.70 -4.89 2.63
CA PHE A 415 -31.04 -5.49 2.46
C PHE A 415 -32.17 -4.51 2.73
N ARG A 416 -31.87 -3.23 3.05
CA ARG A 416 -32.90 -2.22 3.29
C ARG A 416 -33.29 -1.54 1.98
N ASP A 417 -34.52 -1.13 1.92
CA ASP A 417 -35.13 -0.22 0.96
C ASP A 417 -34.36 -0.01 -0.37
N TRP A 418 -34.77 -0.76 -1.37
CA TRP A 418 -34.20 -0.73 -2.73
C TRP A 418 -35.00 0.23 -3.64
N SER A 419 -35.55 1.32 -3.08
CA SER A 419 -36.23 2.35 -3.87
C SER A 419 -35.23 3.13 -4.74
N PRO A 420 -35.41 3.19 -6.08
CA PRO A 420 -34.58 4.02 -6.95
C PRO A 420 -34.67 5.51 -6.65
N VAL A 421 -35.83 5.99 -6.23
CA VAL A 421 -36.05 7.41 -5.87
C VAL A 421 -35.25 7.77 -4.63
N ARG A 422 -35.31 6.92 -3.58
CA ARG A 422 -34.54 7.10 -2.36
C ARG A 422 -33.05 7.03 -2.67
N PHE A 423 -32.59 6.07 -3.45
CA PHE A 423 -31.20 5.97 -3.87
C PHE A 423 -30.70 7.25 -4.57
N ALA A 424 -31.51 7.81 -5.49
CA ALA A 424 -31.14 9.05 -6.16
C ALA A 424 -31.03 10.22 -5.19
N ALA A 425 -32.00 10.35 -4.26
CA ALA A 425 -32.01 11.42 -3.25
C ALA A 425 -30.82 11.29 -2.29
N GLU A 426 -30.57 10.10 -1.74
CA GLU A 426 -29.46 9.84 -0.83
C GLU A 426 -28.10 10.05 -1.51
N SER A 427 -27.93 9.56 -2.74
CA SER A 427 -26.69 9.75 -3.48
C SER A 427 -26.44 11.22 -3.81
N TRP A 428 -27.49 11.97 -4.15
CA TRP A 428 -27.38 13.40 -4.41
C TRP A 428 -27.00 14.16 -3.14
N GLN A 429 -27.66 13.83 -2.00
CA GLN A 429 -27.34 14.45 -0.71
C GLN A 429 -25.90 14.14 -0.30
N ALA A 430 -25.45 12.89 -0.46
CA ALA A 430 -24.06 12.52 -0.15
C ALA A 430 -23.04 13.30 -1.00
N VAL A 431 -23.37 13.61 -2.26
CA VAL A 431 -22.55 14.48 -3.09
C VAL A 431 -22.54 15.91 -2.55
N LEU A 432 -23.71 16.47 -2.18
CA LEU A 432 -23.78 17.81 -1.61
C LEU A 432 -22.97 17.92 -0.30
N ASP A 433 -23.12 16.96 0.58
CA ASP A 433 -22.43 16.91 1.88
C ASP A 433 -20.92 16.73 1.70
N GLY A 434 -20.53 15.82 0.80
CA GLY A 434 -19.13 15.51 0.53
C GLY A 434 -18.36 16.66 -0.12
N PHE A 435 -19.02 17.47 -0.93
CA PHE A 435 -18.38 18.59 -1.63
C PHE A 435 -18.69 19.96 -1.02
N TYR A 436 -19.52 20.06 0.01
CA TYR A 436 -20.07 21.33 0.53
C TYR A 436 -20.60 22.24 -0.60
N ALA A 437 -21.24 21.63 -1.61
CA ALA A 437 -21.51 22.27 -2.88
C ALA A 437 -22.97 22.68 -3.03
N GLN A 438 -23.21 23.75 -3.77
CA GLN A 438 -24.53 24.06 -4.31
C GLN A 438 -24.88 23.13 -5.49
N ASN A 439 -26.16 22.93 -5.79
CA ASN A 439 -26.65 21.96 -6.77
C ASN A 439 -25.95 22.00 -8.16
N MET A 440 -25.69 23.19 -8.70
CA MET A 440 -24.99 23.31 -10.00
C MET A 440 -23.55 22.82 -9.95
N MET A 441 -22.83 23.10 -8.87
CA MET A 441 -21.47 22.63 -8.68
C MET A 441 -21.42 21.11 -8.45
N ALA A 442 -22.39 20.56 -7.71
CA ALA A 442 -22.50 19.13 -7.48
C ALA A 442 -22.70 18.34 -8.77
N ALA A 443 -23.54 18.86 -9.71
CA ALA A 443 -23.70 18.24 -11.04
C ALA A 443 -22.41 18.25 -11.84
N ALA A 444 -21.66 19.37 -11.84
CA ALA A 444 -20.37 19.46 -12.51
C ALA A 444 -19.35 18.46 -11.92
N TRP A 445 -19.39 18.25 -10.60
CA TRP A 445 -18.55 17.29 -9.90
C TRP A 445 -18.90 15.84 -10.22
N CYS A 446 -20.17 15.50 -10.31
CA CYS A 446 -20.60 14.18 -10.78
C CYS A 446 -20.11 13.91 -12.21
N ALA A 447 -20.20 14.88 -13.11
CA ALA A 447 -19.67 14.77 -14.47
C ALA A 447 -18.13 14.62 -14.47
N PHE A 448 -17.44 15.37 -13.63
CA PHE A 448 -15.98 15.26 -13.47
C PHE A 448 -15.58 13.87 -12.96
N LEU A 449 -16.22 13.36 -11.91
CA LEU A 449 -15.95 12.02 -11.38
C LEU A 449 -16.24 10.94 -12.42
N ALA A 450 -17.36 11.03 -13.14
CA ALA A 450 -17.69 10.09 -14.19
C ALA A 450 -16.64 10.07 -15.30
N PHE A 451 -16.17 11.25 -15.74
CA PHE A 451 -15.11 11.38 -16.73
C PHE A 451 -13.78 10.83 -16.25
N THR A 452 -13.32 11.22 -15.05
CA THR A 452 -12.02 10.81 -14.51
C THR A 452 -11.99 9.31 -14.20
N LEU A 453 -13.08 8.74 -13.67
CA LEU A 453 -13.21 7.31 -13.44
C LEU A 453 -13.25 6.53 -14.77
N ALA A 454 -13.99 6.99 -15.77
CA ALA A 454 -14.01 6.36 -17.09
C ALA A 454 -12.62 6.38 -17.74
N LEU A 455 -11.90 7.49 -17.63
CA LEU A 455 -10.52 7.60 -18.13
C LEU A 455 -9.58 6.65 -17.39
N ALA A 456 -9.66 6.56 -16.05
CA ALA A 456 -8.84 5.67 -15.25
C ALA A 456 -9.10 4.19 -15.57
N VAL A 457 -10.35 3.79 -15.68
CA VAL A 457 -10.76 2.43 -16.08
C VAL A 457 -10.31 2.11 -17.50
N TRP A 458 -10.41 3.06 -18.44
CA TRP A 458 -9.94 2.89 -19.81
C TRP A 458 -8.42 2.71 -19.87
N LEU A 459 -7.64 3.50 -19.10
CA LEU A 459 -6.19 3.36 -19.00
C LEU A 459 -5.81 1.96 -18.46
N ASP A 460 -6.48 1.51 -17.41
CA ASP A 460 -6.25 0.18 -16.83
C ASP A 460 -6.70 -0.93 -17.80
N TRP A 461 -7.79 -0.75 -18.53
CA TRP A 461 -8.23 -1.69 -19.57
C TRP A 461 -7.19 -1.82 -20.70
N GLN A 462 -6.69 -0.70 -21.22
CA GLN A 462 -5.61 -0.69 -22.21
C GLN A 462 -4.38 -1.43 -21.68
N ARG A 463 -3.99 -1.14 -20.43
CA ARG A 463 -2.85 -1.78 -19.78
C ARG A 463 -3.05 -3.29 -19.64
N ALA A 464 -4.23 -3.75 -19.22
CA ALA A 464 -4.53 -5.17 -19.01
C ALA A 464 -4.53 -5.97 -20.30
N PHE A 465 -5.20 -5.46 -21.34
CA PHE A 465 -5.51 -6.25 -22.54
C PHE A 465 -4.59 -5.97 -23.73
N ARG A 466 -4.17 -4.71 -23.92
CA ARG A 466 -3.29 -4.33 -25.01
C ARG A 466 -1.81 -4.44 -24.64
N PHE A 467 -1.45 -3.99 -23.43
CA PHE A 467 -0.05 -3.95 -22.98
C PHE A 467 0.34 -5.10 -22.04
N LYS A 468 -0.54 -6.09 -21.83
CA LYS A 468 -0.27 -7.29 -21.02
C LYS A 468 0.35 -6.94 -19.66
N ASN A 469 -0.20 -5.92 -18.99
CA ASN A 469 0.26 -5.40 -17.68
C ASN A 469 1.73 -4.94 -17.63
N LYS A 470 2.27 -4.44 -18.74
CA LYS A 470 3.55 -3.70 -18.72
C LYS A 470 3.40 -2.38 -17.96
N SER A 471 4.47 -1.64 -17.82
CA SER A 471 4.50 -0.38 -17.07
C SER A 471 3.43 0.63 -17.57
N ALA A 472 2.82 1.39 -16.65
CA ALA A 472 1.63 2.19 -16.94
C ALA A 472 1.89 3.32 -17.95
N GLU A 473 3.07 3.95 -17.91
CA GLU A 473 3.46 5.02 -18.83
C GLU A 473 3.52 4.58 -20.31
N LEU A 474 3.70 3.28 -20.57
CA LEU A 474 3.70 2.75 -21.93
C LEU A 474 2.34 2.92 -22.63
N VAL A 475 1.23 2.98 -21.86
CA VAL A 475 -0.09 3.25 -22.42
C VAL A 475 -0.11 4.61 -23.09
N LEU A 476 0.50 5.63 -22.48
CA LEU A 476 0.61 6.98 -23.04
C LEU A 476 1.58 7.02 -24.22
N GLN A 477 2.77 6.44 -24.05
CA GLN A 477 3.85 6.48 -25.05
C GLN A 477 3.47 5.82 -26.39
N SER A 478 2.64 4.79 -26.32
CA SER A 478 2.22 4.02 -27.50
C SER A 478 1.12 4.66 -28.34
N GLN A 479 0.50 5.75 -27.86
CA GLN A 479 -0.56 6.42 -28.59
C GLN A 479 -0.02 7.27 -29.75
N LYS A 480 -0.83 7.46 -30.80
CA LYS A 480 -0.54 8.44 -31.87
C LYS A 480 -0.38 9.83 -31.24
N THR A 481 0.45 10.68 -31.85
CA THR A 481 0.83 11.98 -31.28
C THR A 481 -0.36 12.84 -30.87
N ALA A 482 -1.39 12.98 -31.71
CA ALA A 482 -2.58 13.77 -31.36
C ALA A 482 -3.33 13.20 -30.15
N VAL A 483 -3.54 11.87 -30.08
CA VAL A 483 -4.20 11.21 -28.94
C VAL A 483 -3.36 11.34 -27.67
N ARG A 484 -2.04 11.22 -27.78
CA ARG A 484 -1.12 11.37 -26.67
C ARG A 484 -1.18 12.78 -26.07
N TRP A 485 -1.20 13.82 -26.90
CA TRP A 485 -1.34 15.19 -26.42
C TRP A 485 -2.72 15.44 -25.81
N ALA A 486 -3.80 14.93 -26.42
CA ALA A 486 -5.13 15.00 -25.82
C ALA A 486 -5.20 14.35 -24.44
N LEU A 487 -4.54 13.18 -24.25
CA LEU A 487 -4.43 12.53 -22.95
C LEU A 487 -3.61 13.34 -21.95
N TYR A 488 -2.52 13.98 -22.37
CA TYR A 488 -1.75 14.84 -21.46
C TYR A 488 -2.58 16.03 -20.97
N TYR A 489 -3.31 16.72 -21.87
CA TYR A 489 -4.20 17.80 -21.46
C TYR A 489 -5.33 17.29 -20.56
N ALA A 490 -5.95 16.17 -20.89
CA ALA A 490 -6.99 15.56 -20.05
C ALA A 490 -6.47 15.22 -18.64
N LEU A 491 -5.27 14.65 -18.52
CA LEU A 491 -4.64 14.33 -17.23
C LEU A 491 -4.32 15.61 -16.44
N VAL A 492 -3.73 16.62 -17.08
CA VAL A 492 -3.37 17.89 -16.42
C VAL A 492 -4.62 18.60 -15.91
N LEU A 493 -5.68 18.71 -16.75
CA LEU A 493 -6.94 19.32 -16.34
C LEU A 493 -7.64 18.55 -15.22
N ALA A 494 -7.60 17.22 -15.28
CA ALA A 494 -8.16 16.37 -14.24
C ALA A 494 -7.39 16.50 -12.90
N ILE A 495 -6.04 16.53 -12.96
CA ILE A 495 -5.21 16.75 -11.77
C ILE A 495 -5.52 18.12 -11.16
N PHE A 496 -5.55 19.16 -11.98
CA PHE A 496 -5.85 20.53 -11.52
C PHE A 496 -7.25 20.61 -10.91
N GLY A 497 -8.27 20.04 -11.56
CA GLY A 497 -9.63 19.94 -11.02
C GLY A 497 -9.67 19.22 -9.68
N GLY A 498 -8.99 18.07 -9.54
CA GLY A 498 -8.91 17.33 -8.28
C GLY A 498 -8.21 18.10 -7.17
N LEU A 499 -7.12 18.82 -7.48
CA LEU A 499 -6.41 19.68 -6.51
C LEU A 499 -7.26 20.87 -6.06
N LEU A 500 -8.03 21.48 -6.96
CA LEU A 500 -8.98 22.55 -6.60
C LEU A 500 -10.08 22.07 -5.65
N MET A 501 -10.59 20.86 -5.86
CA MET A 501 -11.56 20.23 -4.96
C MET A 501 -10.96 20.03 -3.57
N ALA A 502 -9.75 19.48 -3.49
CA ALA A 502 -9.06 19.25 -2.22
C ALA A 502 -8.79 20.55 -1.45
N SER A 503 -8.58 21.69 -2.13
CA SER A 503 -8.34 22.99 -1.51
C SER A 503 -9.59 23.67 -0.94
N GLY A 504 -10.78 23.28 -1.38
CA GLY A 504 -12.07 23.91 -1.01
C GLY A 504 -12.63 23.52 0.37
N GLY A 505 -11.84 22.92 1.27
CA GLY A 505 -12.27 22.60 2.66
C GLY A 505 -11.91 21.20 3.14
N PHE A 506 -11.61 20.29 2.25
CA PHE A 506 -11.00 19.00 2.59
C PHE A 506 -9.51 19.09 2.27
N GLY A 507 -8.69 19.34 3.28
CA GLY A 507 -7.27 19.04 3.18
C GLY A 507 -7.18 17.62 2.66
N GLY A 508 -6.54 17.43 1.48
CA GLY A 508 -6.57 16.19 0.73
C GLY A 508 -6.44 14.99 1.66
N ALA A 509 -7.35 14.03 1.52
CA ALA A 509 -7.43 12.89 2.43
C ALA A 509 -6.03 12.31 2.62
N SER A 510 -5.63 12.13 3.88
CA SER A 510 -4.36 11.47 4.19
C SER A 510 -4.36 10.13 3.45
N PHE A 511 -3.21 9.74 2.92
CA PHE A 511 -3.08 8.46 2.22
C PHE A 511 -3.59 7.32 3.11
N ALA A 512 -4.49 6.46 2.57
CA ALA A 512 -5.17 5.41 3.33
C ALA A 512 -4.19 4.48 4.09
N TYR A 513 -3.02 4.21 3.53
CA TYR A 513 -1.98 3.39 4.14
C TYR A 513 -0.95 4.18 4.96
N GLY A 514 -1.03 5.50 5.03
CA GLY A 514 -0.10 6.34 5.81
C GLY A 514 -0.27 6.24 7.32
N GLY A 515 -1.36 5.65 7.80
CA GLY A 515 -1.69 5.45 9.20
C GLY A 515 -1.57 4.01 9.73
N PHE A 516 -1.09 3.06 8.91
CA PHE A 516 -0.95 1.64 9.30
C PHE A 516 0.43 1.28 9.83
#